data_40f2dd1c293c0a942abf652d9c587b46
#
_entry.id   40f2dd1c293c0a942abf652d9c587b46
#
_cell.length_a   1.000
_cell.length_b   1.000
_cell.length_c   1.000
_cell.angle_alpha   90.00
_cell.angle_beta   90.00
_cell.angle_gamma   90.00
#
_symmetry.space_group_name_H-M   'P 1'
#
loop_
_entity.id
_entity.type
_entity.pdbx_description
1 polymer ?
#
loop_
_entity_poly.entity_id
_entity_poly.type
_entity_poly.pdbx_seq_one_letter_code
_entity_poly.pdbx_strand_id
1 'polypeptide(L)'
;MAAAVLSNKGATVKGLEIRVSSSGTSGWHIGQGAHPTSQLVWEKAGYQHHHVASQFKANDYFVNDYILVMDSSNYENVLALASCEADRAKVFYLRSFDPALHHIDPNSGDYFKLEVPDPYNQSEDAYREVLAMIESAVDGFIERVIQDRDA
;
A
#
# COMPACT_ATOMS: atom_id res chain seq x y z
N MET A 1 -0.95 7.99 0.25
CA MET A 1 -0.53 8.04 -1.17
C MET A 1 -0.88 6.75 -1.93
N ALA A 2 -0.51 5.57 -1.45
CA ALA A 2 -0.78 4.31 -2.15
C ALA A 2 -2.27 4.08 -2.43
N ALA A 3 -3.15 4.38 -1.48
CA ALA A 3 -4.59 4.24 -1.69
C ALA A 3 -5.12 5.16 -2.79
N ALA A 4 -4.58 6.38 -2.88
CA ALA A 4 -4.92 7.31 -3.96
C ALA A 4 -4.56 6.73 -5.34
N VAL A 5 -3.35 6.21 -5.46
CA VAL A 5 -2.86 5.63 -6.72
C VAL A 5 -3.68 4.38 -7.09
N LEU A 6 -3.85 3.46 -6.15
CA LEU A 6 -4.54 2.20 -6.41
C LEU A 6 -6.02 2.42 -6.75
N SER A 7 -6.74 3.27 -6.02
CA SER A 7 -8.15 3.52 -6.30
C SER A 7 -8.35 4.14 -7.68
N ASN A 8 -7.50 5.09 -8.08
CA ASN A 8 -7.60 5.73 -9.38
C ASN A 8 -7.20 4.79 -10.53
N LYS A 9 -6.09 4.09 -10.40
CA LYS A 9 -5.64 3.15 -11.44
C LYS A 9 -6.59 1.95 -11.56
N GLY A 10 -7.06 1.42 -10.44
CA GLY A 10 -8.00 0.30 -10.44
C GLY A 10 -9.33 0.63 -11.10
N ALA A 11 -9.80 1.87 -10.94
CA ALA A 11 -11.04 2.33 -11.56
C ALA A 11 -10.98 2.39 -13.09
N THR A 12 -9.79 2.44 -13.68
CA THR A 12 -9.61 2.49 -15.14
C THR A 12 -9.61 1.10 -15.79
N VAL A 13 -9.55 0.03 -15.01
CA VAL A 13 -9.47 -1.35 -15.52
C VAL A 13 -10.88 -1.89 -15.72
N LYS A 14 -11.22 -2.15 -16.97
CA LYS A 14 -12.55 -2.65 -17.33
C LYS A 14 -12.81 -4.03 -16.73
N GLY A 15 -13.96 -4.19 -16.09
CA GLY A 15 -14.36 -5.46 -15.49
C GLY A 15 -13.71 -5.77 -14.15
N LEU A 16 -12.93 -4.83 -13.61
CA LEU A 16 -12.29 -4.97 -12.30
C LEU A 16 -12.98 -4.04 -11.31
N GLU A 17 -13.44 -4.59 -10.19
CA GLU A 17 -13.96 -3.81 -9.06
C GLU A 17 -13.01 -3.99 -7.88
N ILE A 18 -12.33 -2.91 -7.50
CA ILE A 18 -11.43 -2.88 -6.35
C ILE A 18 -11.96 -1.86 -5.34
N ARG A 19 -12.12 -2.31 -4.09
CA ARG A 19 -12.38 -1.42 -2.96
C ARG A 19 -11.08 -1.21 -2.21
N VAL A 20 -10.70 0.06 -2.04
CA VAL A 20 -9.44 0.43 -1.44
C VAL A 20 -9.68 1.23 -0.17
N SER A 21 -9.00 0.83 0.90
CA SER A 21 -8.93 1.61 2.13
C SER A 21 -7.48 1.71 2.57
N SER A 22 -7.19 2.62 3.49
CA SER A 22 -5.86 2.77 4.07
C SER A 22 -5.96 2.94 5.58
N SER A 23 -4.92 2.49 6.27
CA SER A 23 -4.82 2.60 7.72
C SER A 23 -3.36 2.66 8.14
N GLY A 24 -3.11 3.11 9.36
CA GLY A 24 -1.80 3.06 9.99
C GLY A 24 -1.77 2.02 11.11
N THR A 25 -0.58 1.70 11.59
CA THR A 25 -0.41 0.76 12.70
C THR A 25 -0.42 1.44 14.06
N SER A 26 -0.41 2.78 14.11
CA SER A 26 -0.54 3.56 15.35
C SER A 26 -1.89 4.27 15.42
N GLY A 27 -2.29 4.66 16.64
CA GLY A 27 -3.50 5.46 16.85
C GLY A 27 -3.27 6.96 16.63
N TRP A 28 -2.07 7.39 16.25
CA TRP A 28 -1.73 8.79 16.02
C TRP A 28 -2.42 9.29 14.76
N HIS A 29 -2.92 10.50 14.81
CA HIS A 29 -3.56 11.17 13.68
C HIS A 29 -4.87 10.52 13.19
N ILE A 30 -5.51 9.63 13.97
CA ILE A 30 -6.82 9.07 13.60
C ILE A 30 -7.80 10.22 13.34
N GLY A 31 -8.51 10.15 12.20
CA GLY A 31 -9.48 11.15 11.78
C GLY A 31 -8.88 12.36 11.05
N GLN A 32 -7.55 12.48 11.01
CA GLN A 32 -6.89 13.56 10.29
C GLN A 32 -6.78 13.24 8.79
N GLY A 33 -6.67 14.28 7.98
CA GLY A 33 -6.40 14.15 6.55
C GLY A 33 -4.95 13.76 6.27
N ALA A 34 -4.63 13.64 5.00
CA ALA A 34 -3.28 13.33 4.55
C ALA A 34 -2.30 14.47 4.83
N HIS A 35 -1.01 14.13 4.90
CA HIS A 35 0.04 15.15 4.95
C HIS A 35 -0.07 16.07 3.71
N PRO A 36 -0.03 17.39 3.88
CA PRO A 36 -0.28 18.32 2.76
C PRO A 36 0.63 18.12 1.55
N THR A 37 1.91 17.83 1.76
CA THR A 37 2.85 17.62 0.66
C THR A 37 2.53 16.31 -0.08
N SER A 38 2.14 15.26 0.63
CA SER A 38 1.71 14.00 0.02
C SER A 38 0.49 14.23 -0.89
N GLN A 39 -0.51 14.92 -0.38
CA GLN A 39 -1.72 15.24 -1.14
C GLN A 39 -1.41 16.10 -2.36
N LEU A 40 -0.58 17.13 -2.20
CA LEU A 40 -0.15 17.98 -3.32
C LEU A 40 0.49 17.14 -4.43
N VAL A 41 1.38 16.23 -4.07
CA VAL A 41 2.10 15.40 -5.04
C VAL A 41 1.17 14.47 -5.79
N TRP A 42 0.25 13.76 -5.10
CA TRP A 42 -0.65 12.87 -5.83
C TRP A 42 -1.68 13.65 -6.67
N GLU A 43 -2.15 14.82 -6.22
CA GLU A 43 -3.07 15.64 -7.00
C GLU A 43 -2.41 16.21 -8.25
N LYS A 44 -1.16 16.66 -8.16
CA LYS A 44 -0.38 17.09 -9.33
C LYS A 44 -0.18 15.97 -10.34
N ALA A 45 -0.13 14.74 -9.90
CA ALA A 45 -0.02 13.57 -10.77
C ALA A 45 -1.37 13.12 -11.35
N GLY A 46 -2.46 13.80 -11.02
CA GLY A 46 -3.79 13.54 -11.56
C GLY A 46 -4.65 12.59 -10.72
N TYR A 47 -4.20 12.20 -9.53
CA TYR A 47 -4.98 11.34 -8.65
C TYR A 47 -5.88 12.16 -7.75
N GLN A 48 -7.13 11.70 -7.58
CA GLN A 48 -8.10 12.29 -6.67
C GLN A 48 -8.46 11.30 -5.59
N HIS A 49 -8.29 11.69 -4.33
CA HIS A 49 -8.53 10.81 -3.19
C HIS A 49 -8.75 11.62 -1.93
N HIS A 50 -9.77 11.25 -1.15
CA HIS A 50 -10.00 11.80 0.17
C HIS A 50 -9.49 10.81 1.22
N HIS A 51 -8.47 11.22 1.98
CA HIS A 51 -7.85 10.38 3.01
C HIS A 51 -8.25 10.84 4.40
N VAL A 52 -8.68 9.88 5.22
CA VAL A 52 -8.87 10.07 6.66
C VAL A 52 -8.08 8.97 7.37
N ALA A 53 -7.18 9.36 8.26
CA ALA A 53 -6.34 8.42 8.97
C ALA A 53 -7.18 7.51 9.88
N SER A 54 -6.91 6.22 9.83
CA SER A 54 -7.51 5.21 10.69
C SER A 54 -6.43 4.23 11.16
N GLN A 55 -6.71 3.45 12.19
CA GLN A 55 -5.80 2.44 12.70
C GLN A 55 -6.19 1.05 12.20
N PHE A 56 -5.21 0.28 11.74
CA PHE A 56 -5.40 -1.11 11.36
C PHE A 56 -5.79 -1.94 12.59
N LYS A 57 -6.80 -2.79 12.44
CA LYS A 57 -7.33 -3.64 13.51
C LYS A 57 -7.49 -5.08 13.04
N ALA A 58 -7.55 -6.02 13.98
CA ALA A 58 -7.70 -7.44 13.68
C ALA A 58 -8.90 -7.75 12.76
N ASN A 59 -10.01 -7.00 12.90
CA ASN A 59 -11.18 -7.17 12.05
C ASN A 59 -10.91 -6.88 10.56
N ASP A 60 -9.88 -6.10 10.26
CA ASP A 60 -9.53 -5.76 8.87
C ASP A 60 -9.08 -6.99 8.07
N TYR A 61 -8.64 -8.05 8.73
CA TYR A 61 -8.35 -9.32 8.06
C TYR A 61 -9.59 -9.96 7.43
N PHE A 62 -10.77 -9.75 8.00
CA PHE A 62 -12.00 -10.34 7.47
C PHE A 62 -12.56 -9.61 6.28
N VAL A 63 -12.32 -8.30 6.19
CA VAL A 63 -12.94 -7.45 5.16
C VAL A 63 -12.02 -7.18 3.97
N ASN A 64 -10.77 -7.60 4.04
CA ASN A 64 -9.78 -7.38 2.97
C ASN A 64 -9.25 -8.69 2.42
N ASP A 65 -9.07 -8.76 1.12
CA ASP A 65 -8.45 -9.88 0.43
C ASP A 65 -6.93 -9.75 0.39
N TYR A 66 -6.43 -8.51 0.33
CA TYR A 66 -5.01 -8.18 0.29
C TYR A 66 -4.74 -7.07 1.28
N ILE A 67 -3.68 -7.22 2.05
CA ILE A 67 -3.22 -6.21 3.01
C ILE A 67 -1.79 -5.84 2.60
N LEU A 68 -1.62 -4.62 2.11
CA LEU A 68 -0.36 -4.15 1.54
C LEU A 68 0.34 -3.22 2.52
N VAL A 69 1.54 -3.60 2.92
CA VAL A 69 2.34 -2.84 3.89
C VAL A 69 3.49 -2.13 3.19
N MET A 70 3.91 -1.01 3.76
CA MET A 70 4.94 -0.15 3.17
C MET A 70 6.34 -0.50 3.65
N ASP A 71 6.49 -0.91 4.92
CA ASP A 71 7.78 -1.19 5.52
C ASP A 71 7.71 -2.35 6.52
N SER A 72 8.85 -2.74 7.06
CA SER A 72 8.95 -3.86 8.01
C SER A 72 8.24 -3.58 9.33
N SER A 73 8.20 -2.32 9.77
CA SER A 73 7.46 -1.95 10.98
C SER A 73 5.95 -2.19 10.80
N ASN A 74 5.40 -1.76 9.66
CA ASN A 74 4.00 -2.06 9.32
C ASN A 74 3.79 -3.58 9.25
N TYR A 75 4.70 -4.29 8.59
CA TYR A 75 4.61 -5.74 8.42
C TYR A 75 4.51 -6.46 9.76
N GLU A 76 5.43 -6.18 10.68
CA GLU A 76 5.46 -6.79 12.01
C GLU A 76 4.22 -6.46 12.82
N ASN A 77 3.80 -5.19 12.83
CA ASN A 77 2.63 -4.75 13.59
C ASN A 77 1.32 -5.34 13.06
N VAL A 78 1.19 -5.46 11.74
CA VAL A 78 0.03 -6.09 11.11
C VAL A 78 0.00 -7.58 11.40
N LEU A 79 1.14 -8.28 11.28
CA LEU A 79 1.23 -9.71 11.58
C LEU A 79 0.94 -10.01 13.04
N ALA A 80 1.27 -9.12 13.97
CA ALA A 80 0.97 -9.30 15.39
C ALA A 80 -0.53 -9.41 15.68
N LEU A 81 -1.38 -8.91 14.80
CA LEU A 81 -2.84 -8.96 14.92
C LEU A 81 -3.46 -10.13 14.16
N ALA A 82 -2.65 -10.91 13.43
CA ALA A 82 -3.13 -12.10 12.72
C ALA A 82 -3.47 -13.22 13.71
N SER A 83 -4.58 -13.91 13.49
CA SER A 83 -5.02 -15.00 14.37
C SER A 83 -4.75 -16.38 13.78
N CYS A 84 -4.41 -16.46 12.50
CA CYS A 84 -4.19 -17.73 11.80
C CYS A 84 -3.30 -17.56 10.58
N GLU A 85 -2.91 -18.66 9.96
CA GLU A 85 -2.08 -18.65 8.76
C GLU A 85 -2.78 -18.01 7.56
N ALA A 86 -4.10 -18.18 7.45
CA ALA A 86 -4.88 -17.54 6.38
C ALA A 86 -4.82 -16.02 6.46
N ASP A 87 -4.80 -15.45 7.66
CA ASP A 87 -4.62 -14.02 7.87
C ASP A 87 -3.24 -13.58 7.38
N ARG A 88 -2.20 -14.28 7.84
CA ARG A 88 -0.81 -13.96 7.46
C ARG A 88 -0.58 -14.03 5.96
N ALA A 89 -1.24 -14.95 5.28
CA ALA A 89 -1.12 -15.12 3.84
C ALA A 89 -1.69 -13.95 3.03
N LYS A 90 -2.47 -13.05 3.65
CA LYS A 90 -3.01 -11.85 3.00
C LYS A 90 -2.05 -10.67 3.03
N VAL A 91 -0.96 -10.74 3.79
CA VAL A 91 -0.07 -9.61 4.04
C VAL A 91 1.12 -9.65 3.09
N PHE A 92 1.30 -8.55 2.36
CA PHE A 92 2.37 -8.40 1.37
C PHE A 92 3.00 -7.02 1.48
N TYR A 93 4.31 -6.93 1.23
CA TYR A 93 4.91 -5.63 0.91
C TYR A 93 4.35 -5.14 -0.42
N LEU A 94 3.89 -3.90 -0.48
CA LEU A 94 3.39 -3.33 -1.75
C LEU A 94 4.44 -3.47 -2.85
N ARG A 95 5.70 -3.15 -2.55
CA ARG A 95 6.77 -3.20 -3.55
C ARG A 95 7.16 -4.60 -3.99
N SER A 96 6.69 -5.65 -3.32
CA SER A 96 6.90 -7.02 -3.81
C SER A 96 6.18 -7.29 -5.14
N PHE A 97 5.20 -6.46 -5.49
CA PHE A 97 4.49 -6.55 -6.77
C PHE A 97 5.18 -5.77 -7.90
N ASP A 98 6.19 -4.96 -7.60
CA ASP A 98 6.97 -4.28 -8.62
C ASP A 98 7.76 -5.34 -9.43
N PRO A 99 7.56 -5.40 -10.77
CA PRO A 99 8.27 -6.39 -11.58
C PRO A 99 9.80 -6.34 -11.44
N ALA A 100 10.37 -5.18 -11.19
CA ALA A 100 11.81 -5.01 -11.00
C ALA A 100 12.32 -5.63 -9.70
N LEU A 101 11.43 -5.96 -8.76
CA LEU A 101 11.76 -6.45 -7.42
C LEU A 101 11.28 -7.87 -7.14
N HIS A 102 10.77 -8.59 -8.13
CA HIS A 102 10.25 -9.96 -7.96
C HIS A 102 11.31 -10.95 -7.46
N HIS A 103 12.59 -10.66 -7.68
CA HIS A 103 13.70 -11.50 -7.22
C HIS A 103 14.00 -11.35 -5.71
N ILE A 104 13.40 -10.36 -5.04
CA ILE A 104 13.64 -10.13 -3.62
C ILE A 104 12.71 -11.01 -2.80
N ASP A 105 13.28 -11.86 -1.95
CA ASP A 105 12.54 -12.64 -0.98
C ASP A 105 12.26 -11.76 0.26
N PRO A 106 10.99 -11.54 0.63
CA PRO A 106 10.66 -10.72 1.81
C PRO A 106 11.16 -11.32 3.13
N ASN A 107 11.50 -12.60 3.13
CA ASN A 107 12.05 -13.28 4.32
C ASN A 107 13.58 -13.32 4.34
N SER A 108 14.25 -12.74 3.33
CA SER A 108 15.71 -12.66 3.26
C SER A 108 16.23 -11.39 3.94
N GLY A 109 17.56 -11.29 4.05
CA GLY A 109 18.22 -10.07 4.56
C GLY A 109 18.05 -8.85 3.64
N ASP A 110 17.60 -9.06 2.40
CA ASP A 110 17.35 -7.99 1.43
C ASP A 110 15.93 -7.38 1.52
N TYR A 111 15.13 -7.78 2.51
CA TYR A 111 13.74 -7.31 2.67
C TYR A 111 13.60 -5.78 2.64
N PHE A 112 14.61 -5.05 3.10
CA PHE A 112 14.59 -3.58 3.14
C PHE A 112 14.47 -2.95 1.75
N LYS A 113 14.83 -3.68 0.70
CA LYS A 113 14.67 -3.22 -0.69
C LYS A 113 13.21 -3.19 -1.13
N LEU A 114 12.33 -3.86 -0.40
CA LEU A 114 10.88 -3.86 -0.62
C LEU A 114 10.17 -2.76 0.15
N GLU A 115 10.88 -1.98 0.95
CA GLU A 115 10.25 -0.93 1.74
C GLU A 115 9.98 0.31 0.90
N VAL A 116 8.85 0.98 1.19
CA VAL A 116 8.57 2.33 0.73
C VAL A 116 8.99 3.26 1.85
N PRO A 117 10.00 4.13 1.64
CA PRO A 117 10.42 5.06 2.69
C PRO A 117 9.33 6.07 3.01
N ASP A 118 9.28 6.51 4.28
CA ASP A 118 8.40 7.59 4.70
C ASP A 118 9.09 8.93 4.43
N PRO A 119 8.59 9.78 3.53
CA PRO A 119 9.21 11.05 3.20
C PRO A 119 8.85 12.19 4.17
N TYR A 120 8.23 11.88 5.30
CA TYR A 120 7.80 12.86 6.29
C TYR A 120 8.93 13.85 6.64
N ASN A 121 8.62 15.14 6.62
CA ASN A 121 9.57 16.24 6.82
C ASN A 121 10.68 16.35 5.77
N GLN A 122 10.54 15.68 4.62
CA GLN A 122 11.47 15.80 3.51
C GLN A 122 10.89 16.71 2.40
N SER A 123 11.68 16.89 1.34
CA SER A 123 11.30 17.75 0.22
C SER A 123 10.16 17.19 -0.62
N GLU A 124 9.52 18.04 -1.42
CA GLU A 124 8.52 17.61 -2.40
C GLU A 124 9.10 16.57 -3.37
N ASP A 125 10.38 16.67 -3.74
CA ASP A 125 11.04 15.69 -4.61
C ASP A 125 11.08 14.30 -3.98
N ALA A 126 11.30 14.21 -2.67
CA ALA A 126 11.26 12.94 -1.95
C ALA A 126 9.86 12.30 -2.01
N TYR A 127 8.79 13.10 -1.91
CA TYR A 127 7.43 12.60 -2.07
C TYR A 127 7.16 12.15 -3.50
N ARG A 128 7.72 12.82 -4.52
CA ARG A 128 7.59 12.40 -5.92
C ARG A 128 8.30 11.09 -6.20
N GLU A 129 9.47 10.87 -5.59
CA GLU A 129 10.19 9.60 -5.70
C GLU A 129 9.39 8.45 -5.09
N VAL A 130 8.79 8.68 -3.92
CA VAL A 130 7.92 7.69 -3.27
C VAL A 130 6.69 7.40 -4.16
N LEU A 131 6.10 8.43 -4.76
CA LEU A 131 4.98 8.25 -5.69
C LEU A 131 5.37 7.33 -6.85
N ALA A 132 6.53 7.53 -7.46
CA ALA A 132 7.01 6.70 -8.56
C ALA A 132 7.18 5.24 -8.15
N MET A 133 7.73 4.98 -6.97
CA MET A 133 7.86 3.63 -6.41
C MET A 133 6.48 2.98 -6.25
N ILE A 134 5.53 3.72 -5.71
CA ILE A 134 4.16 3.24 -5.49
C ILE A 134 3.47 2.95 -6.83
N GLU A 135 3.62 3.82 -7.82
CA GLU A 135 3.00 3.63 -9.14
C GLU A 135 3.46 2.34 -9.80
N SER A 136 4.77 2.07 -9.80
CA SER A 136 5.32 0.83 -10.35
C SER A 136 4.80 -0.42 -9.64
N ALA A 137 4.73 -0.36 -8.33
CA ALA A 137 4.24 -1.47 -7.52
C ALA A 137 2.74 -1.69 -7.70
N VAL A 138 1.95 -0.61 -7.76
CA VAL A 138 0.50 -0.70 -7.98
C VAL A 138 0.17 -1.28 -9.35
N ASP A 139 0.89 -0.91 -10.39
CA ASP A 139 0.70 -1.49 -11.72
C ASP A 139 0.90 -3.01 -11.69
N GLY A 140 1.96 -3.48 -11.03
CA GLY A 140 2.21 -4.91 -10.85
C GLY A 140 1.17 -5.60 -9.97
N PHE A 141 0.70 -4.92 -8.93
CA PHE A 141 -0.36 -5.44 -8.07
C PHE A 141 -1.67 -5.63 -8.82
N ILE A 142 -2.08 -4.68 -9.65
CA ILE A 142 -3.30 -4.79 -10.45
C ILE A 142 -3.21 -5.98 -11.41
N GLU A 143 -2.05 -6.19 -12.04
CA GLU A 143 -1.83 -7.37 -12.89
C GLU A 143 -1.99 -8.66 -12.09
N ARG A 144 -1.46 -8.74 -10.88
CA ARG A 144 -1.60 -9.91 -10.01
C ARG A 144 -3.04 -10.16 -9.60
N VAL A 145 -3.79 -9.11 -9.28
CA VAL A 145 -5.21 -9.24 -8.93
C VAL A 145 -6.01 -9.79 -10.11
N ILE A 146 -5.72 -9.33 -11.32
CA ILE A 146 -6.36 -9.83 -12.54
C ILE A 146 -6.04 -11.31 -12.74
N GLN A 147 -4.78 -11.71 -12.58
CA GLN A 147 -4.36 -13.10 -12.68
C GLN A 147 -5.07 -14.00 -11.65
N ASP A 148 -5.12 -13.55 -10.40
CA ASP A 148 -5.78 -14.30 -9.31
C ASP A 148 -7.28 -14.44 -9.57
N ARG A 149 -7.93 -13.40 -10.11
CA ARG A 149 -9.36 -13.42 -10.46
C ARG A 149 -9.64 -14.43 -11.58
N ASP A 150 -8.74 -14.51 -12.56
CA ASP A 150 -8.92 -15.33 -13.76
C ASP A 150 -8.40 -16.77 -13.59
N ALA A 151 -7.81 -17.06 -12.43
CA ALA A 151 -7.32 -18.40 -12.12
C ALA A 151 -8.42 -19.41 -11.82
#